data_22e99a06c1560c8d7f3299bda08e0989
#
_entry.id   22e99a06c1560c8d7f3299bda08e0989
#
_cell.length_a   1.000
_cell.length_b   1.000
_cell.length_c   1.000
_cell.angle_alpha   90.00
_cell.angle_beta   90.00
_cell.angle_gamma   90.00
#
_symmetry.space_group_name_H-M   'P 1'
#
loop_
_entity.id
_entity.type
_entity.pdbx_description
1 polymer ?
#
loop_
_entity_poly.entity_id
_entity_poly.type
_entity_poly.pdbx_seq_one_letter_code
_entity_poly.pdbx_strand_id
1 'polypeptide(L)'
;MAKFSKGIQNFLAQVGANDDMRISMVPKSDSCGGPGDILFFRYKLGTGRGSRAFRIFLLTEPVTKDAKTGNQLLTGFKVPEDGTYTPESLESLYNNSELPEDGYRTYIMSNIFGPLRKISKNPPEVVE
;
A
#
# COMPACT_ATOMS: atom_id res chain seq x y z
N MET A 1 -11.89 -17.95 5.17
CA MET A 1 -11.38 -16.68 5.69
C MET A 1 -9.97 -16.45 5.19
N ALA A 2 -9.69 -15.30 4.62
CA ALA A 2 -8.35 -14.99 4.13
C ALA A 2 -7.42 -14.76 5.32
N LYS A 3 -6.30 -15.46 5.30
CA LYS A 3 -5.25 -15.26 6.31
C LYS A 3 -4.13 -14.45 5.70
N PHE A 4 -3.53 -13.61 6.51
CA PHE A 4 -2.32 -12.90 6.10
C PHE A 4 -1.18 -13.91 5.93
N SER A 5 -0.38 -13.73 4.88
CA SER A 5 0.86 -14.48 4.74
C SER A 5 1.80 -14.12 5.89
N LYS A 6 2.79 -14.98 6.13
CA LYS A 6 3.78 -14.71 7.17
C LYS A 6 4.55 -13.43 6.89
N GLY A 7 4.86 -13.18 5.62
CA GLY A 7 5.54 -11.93 5.24
C GLY A 7 4.72 -10.69 5.54
N ILE A 8 3.42 -10.73 5.27
CA ILE A 8 2.52 -9.62 5.61
C ILE A 8 2.43 -9.47 7.12
N GLN A 9 2.28 -10.58 7.86
CA GLN A 9 2.24 -10.52 9.32
C GLN A 9 3.50 -9.87 9.89
N ASN A 10 4.66 -10.23 9.38
CA ASN A 10 5.92 -9.66 9.83
C ASN A 10 6.02 -8.17 9.52
N PHE A 11 5.57 -7.76 8.34
CA PHE A 11 5.57 -6.34 7.96
C PHE A 11 4.66 -5.54 8.89
N LEU A 12 3.44 -6.02 9.12
CA LEU A 12 2.47 -5.35 9.99
C LEU A 12 2.93 -5.32 11.45
N ALA A 13 3.65 -6.35 11.89
CA ALA A 13 4.21 -6.37 13.23
C ALA A 13 5.26 -5.26 13.43
N GLN A 14 6.04 -4.98 12.39
CA GLN A 14 7.00 -3.88 12.44
C GLN A 14 6.29 -2.51 12.51
N VAL A 15 5.18 -2.36 11.81
CA VAL A 15 4.36 -1.15 11.92
C VAL A 15 3.83 -1.00 13.34
N GLY A 16 3.30 -2.08 13.92
CA GLY A 16 2.76 -2.07 15.27
C GLY A 16 3.82 -1.81 16.35
N ALA A 17 5.07 -2.17 16.08
CA ALA A 17 6.18 -1.93 17.02
C ALA A 17 6.73 -0.50 16.93
N ASN A 18 6.33 0.26 15.93
CA ASN A 18 6.82 1.62 15.71
C ASN A 18 5.76 2.61 16.17
N ASP A 19 6.03 3.32 17.25
CA ASP A 19 5.09 4.28 17.84
C ASP A 19 4.75 5.45 16.89
N ASP A 20 5.60 5.68 15.88
CA ASP A 20 5.37 6.75 14.91
C ASP A 20 4.46 6.33 13.76
N MET A 21 4.01 5.08 13.74
CA MET A 21 3.19 4.57 12.64
C MET A 21 1.84 4.07 13.12
N ARG A 22 0.85 4.17 12.23
CA ARG A 22 -0.49 3.64 12.49
C ARG A 22 -1.11 3.12 11.20
N ILE A 23 -2.06 2.22 11.36
CA ILE A 23 -2.87 1.70 10.26
C ILE A 23 -4.27 2.28 10.40
N SER A 24 -4.78 2.88 9.34
CA SER A 24 -6.13 3.46 9.34
C SER A 24 -6.88 3.05 8.08
N MET A 25 -8.20 2.94 8.18
CA MET A 25 -9.06 2.73 7.03
C MET A 25 -9.20 4.04 6.27
N VAL A 26 -9.18 3.95 4.94
CA VAL A 26 -9.31 5.12 4.07
C VAL A 26 -10.37 4.83 3.01
N PRO A 27 -10.96 5.87 2.42
CA PRO A 27 -11.94 5.67 1.36
C PRO A 27 -11.29 5.13 0.08
N LYS A 28 -12.05 4.38 -0.70
CA LYS A 28 -11.61 3.90 -2.02
C LYS A 28 -11.82 5.00 -3.06
N SER A 29 -11.02 6.06 -2.94
CA SER A 29 -11.13 7.24 -3.78
C SER A 29 -9.77 7.90 -3.89
N ASP A 30 -9.70 9.03 -4.59
CA ASP A 30 -8.47 9.80 -4.73
C ASP A 30 -7.98 10.38 -3.39
N SER A 31 -8.80 10.36 -2.36
CA SER A 31 -8.41 10.77 -1.01
C SER A 31 -7.85 9.64 -0.16
N CYS A 32 -7.58 8.45 -0.74
CA CYS A 32 -7.02 7.33 0.00
C CYS A 32 -5.58 7.56 0.45
N GLY A 33 -4.86 8.45 -0.21
CA GLY A 33 -3.47 8.76 0.09
C GLY A 33 -2.80 9.45 -1.07
N GLY A 34 -1.53 9.75 -0.91
CA GLY A 34 -0.70 10.38 -1.92
C GLY A 34 0.65 9.69 -2.04
N PRO A 35 1.54 10.21 -2.92
CA PRO A 35 2.87 9.61 -3.10
C PRO A 35 3.62 9.51 -1.78
N GLY A 36 4.22 8.36 -1.53
CA GLY A 36 4.92 8.06 -0.29
C GLY A 36 4.10 7.31 0.75
N ASP A 37 2.79 7.22 0.56
CA ASP A 37 1.93 6.46 1.48
C ASP A 37 1.95 4.97 1.16
N ILE A 38 1.95 4.14 2.19
CA ILE A 38 1.88 2.70 2.04
C ILE A 38 0.43 2.27 2.23
N LEU A 39 -0.10 1.57 1.24
CA LEU A 39 -1.46 1.03 1.26
C LEU A 39 -1.43 -0.47 1.49
N PHE A 40 -2.48 -0.97 2.10
CA PHE A 40 -2.64 -2.39 2.37
C PHE A 40 -4.07 -2.79 2.04
N PHE A 41 -4.21 -3.78 1.14
CA PHE A 41 -5.52 -4.17 0.65
C PHE A 41 -5.49 -5.58 0.04
N ARG A 42 -6.69 -6.15 -0.14
CA ARG A 42 -6.88 -7.34 -0.96
C ARG A 42 -7.24 -6.92 -2.36
N TYR A 43 -6.68 -7.60 -3.34
CA TYR A 43 -6.89 -7.25 -4.74
C TYR A 43 -7.38 -8.44 -5.53
N LYS A 44 -8.44 -8.24 -6.31
CA LYS A 44 -9.00 -9.28 -7.17
C LYS A 44 -8.36 -9.17 -8.56
N LEU A 45 -7.56 -10.16 -8.90
CA LEU A 45 -6.88 -10.24 -10.18
C LEU A 45 -7.49 -11.39 -10.98
N GLY A 46 -8.52 -11.13 -11.77
CA GLY A 46 -9.23 -12.15 -12.51
C GLY A 46 -10.14 -12.98 -11.64
N THR A 47 -10.36 -14.25 -12.02
CA THR A 47 -11.31 -15.15 -11.36
C THR A 47 -10.67 -16.33 -10.64
N GLY A 48 -9.34 -16.45 -10.63
CA GLY A 48 -8.63 -17.55 -10.01
C GLY A 48 -8.66 -17.49 -8.48
N ARG A 49 -8.40 -18.65 -7.85
CA ARG A 49 -8.43 -18.77 -6.39
C ARG A 49 -7.39 -17.91 -5.68
N GLY A 50 -6.21 -17.74 -6.27
CA GLY A 50 -5.17 -16.90 -5.68
C GLY A 50 -5.37 -15.41 -5.92
N SER A 51 -6.46 -15.03 -6.57
CA SER A 51 -6.67 -13.67 -7.07
C SER A 51 -7.02 -12.65 -5.99
N ARG A 52 -7.31 -13.10 -4.76
CA ARG A 52 -7.72 -12.21 -3.66
C ARG A 52 -6.64 -12.07 -2.59
N ALA A 53 -5.39 -12.22 -2.98
CA ALA A 53 -4.29 -12.09 -2.04
C ALA A 53 -4.15 -10.64 -1.56
N PHE A 54 -3.65 -10.49 -0.35
CA PHE A 54 -3.31 -9.18 0.19
C PHE A 54 -2.11 -8.60 -0.54
N ARG A 55 -2.09 -7.27 -0.62
CA ARG A 55 -0.99 -6.50 -1.21
C ARG A 55 -0.53 -5.43 -0.24
N ILE A 56 0.77 -5.27 -0.13
CA ILE A 56 1.39 -4.09 0.47
C ILE A 56 1.92 -3.26 -0.70
N PHE A 57 1.53 -1.99 -0.77
CA PHE A 57 1.76 -1.18 -1.95
C PHE A 57 2.17 0.23 -1.56
N LEU A 58 3.33 0.65 -2.03
CA LEU A 58 3.81 2.02 -1.82
C LEU A 58 3.36 2.89 -3.00
N LEU A 59 2.45 3.80 -2.73
CA LEU A 59 1.94 4.72 -3.75
C LEU A 59 3.05 5.70 -4.12
N THR A 60 3.41 5.79 -5.40
CA THR A 60 4.48 6.68 -5.87
C THR A 60 3.97 7.82 -6.72
N GLU A 61 2.71 7.77 -7.14
CA GLU A 61 2.09 8.81 -7.94
C GLU A 61 0.72 9.15 -7.37
N PRO A 62 0.20 10.35 -7.62
CA PRO A 62 -1.18 10.65 -7.23
C PRO A 62 -2.16 9.68 -7.88
N VAL A 63 -3.28 9.44 -7.20
CA VAL A 63 -4.36 8.65 -7.79
C VAL A 63 -4.85 9.36 -9.06
N THR A 64 -4.90 8.61 -10.15
CA THR A 64 -5.34 9.15 -11.45
C THR A 64 -6.64 8.46 -11.86
N LYS A 65 -7.26 8.98 -12.89
CA LYS A 65 -8.49 8.42 -13.45
C LYS A 65 -8.26 8.09 -14.92
N ASP A 66 -8.61 6.86 -15.30
CA ASP A 66 -8.53 6.44 -16.68
C ASP A 66 -9.61 7.18 -17.50
N ALA A 67 -9.18 7.90 -18.52
CA ALA A 67 -10.08 8.71 -19.32
C ALA A 67 -11.11 7.87 -20.09
N LYS A 68 -10.76 6.61 -20.40
CA LYS A 68 -11.65 5.74 -21.19
C LYS A 68 -12.70 5.05 -20.33
N THR A 69 -12.31 4.55 -19.18
CA THR A 69 -13.18 3.73 -18.33
C THR A 69 -13.72 4.47 -17.12
N GLY A 70 -13.12 5.60 -16.75
CA GLY A 70 -13.45 6.29 -15.52
C GLY A 70 -12.93 5.62 -14.26
N ASN A 71 -12.19 4.54 -14.39
CA ASN A 71 -11.62 3.84 -13.24
C ASN A 71 -10.52 4.66 -12.60
N GLN A 72 -10.47 4.64 -11.27
CA GLN A 72 -9.36 5.24 -10.54
C GLN A 72 -8.19 4.26 -10.49
N LEU A 73 -6.98 4.78 -10.69
CA LEU A 73 -5.76 3.98 -10.78
C LEU A 73 -4.77 4.35 -9.70
N LEU A 74 -4.19 3.31 -9.10
CA LEU A 74 -3.10 3.43 -8.12
C LEU A 74 -1.81 2.98 -8.79
N THR A 75 -0.83 3.87 -8.87
CA THR A 75 0.48 3.54 -9.46
C THR A 75 1.56 3.66 -8.41
N GLY A 76 2.38 2.63 -8.29
CA GLY A 76 3.45 2.61 -7.32
C GLY A 76 4.21 1.31 -7.30
N PHE A 77 4.83 1.02 -6.15
CA PHE A 77 5.71 -0.12 -5.97
C PHE A 77 5.02 -1.20 -5.15
N LYS A 78 4.94 -2.40 -5.73
CA LYS A 78 4.43 -3.58 -5.00
C LYS A 78 5.53 -4.10 -4.07
N VAL A 79 5.24 -4.10 -2.78
CA VAL A 79 6.21 -4.52 -1.76
C VAL A 79 6.19 -6.05 -1.66
N PRO A 80 7.34 -6.73 -1.90
CA PRO A 80 7.40 -8.17 -1.71
C PRO A 80 7.16 -8.58 -0.26
N GLU A 81 6.58 -9.76 -0.07
CA GLU A 81 6.25 -10.30 1.24
C GLU A 81 7.37 -11.19 1.81
N ASP A 82 8.58 -11.03 1.34
CA ASP A 82 9.71 -11.90 1.68
C ASP A 82 10.59 -11.36 2.80
N GLY A 83 10.20 -10.23 3.39
CA GLY A 83 10.98 -9.62 4.46
C GLY A 83 12.12 -8.73 3.99
N THR A 84 12.28 -8.55 2.68
CA THR A 84 13.33 -7.69 2.14
C THR A 84 13.17 -6.23 2.57
N TYR A 85 11.93 -5.77 2.69
CA TYR A 85 11.63 -4.37 2.96
C TYR A 85 10.95 -4.19 4.31
N THR A 86 11.32 -3.11 4.99
CA THR A 86 10.64 -2.62 6.18
C THR A 86 9.98 -1.28 5.86
N PRO A 87 9.05 -0.79 6.69
CA PRO A 87 8.49 0.55 6.46
C PRO A 87 9.56 1.64 6.36
N GLU A 88 10.59 1.57 7.19
CA GLU A 88 11.69 2.54 7.19
C GLU A 88 12.54 2.43 5.92
N SER A 89 12.84 1.20 5.48
CA SER A 89 13.66 1.02 4.28
C SER A 89 12.90 1.47 3.03
N LEU A 90 11.60 1.24 2.97
CA LEU A 90 10.76 1.72 1.87
C LEU A 90 10.77 3.25 1.79
N GLU A 91 10.64 3.92 2.93
CA GLU A 91 10.68 5.37 2.98
C GLU A 91 12.02 5.90 2.47
N SER A 92 13.11 5.31 2.91
CA SER A 92 14.45 5.70 2.49
C SER A 92 14.65 5.52 0.98
N LEU A 93 14.28 4.36 0.45
CA LEU A 93 14.39 4.08 -0.98
C LEU A 93 13.51 5.01 -1.81
N TYR A 94 12.29 5.27 -1.33
CA TYR A 94 11.38 6.18 -2.02
C TYR A 94 11.95 7.60 -2.05
N ASN A 95 12.45 8.09 -0.92
CA ASN A 95 12.98 9.46 -0.81
C ASN A 95 14.24 9.64 -1.67
N ASN A 96 15.00 8.57 -1.87
CA ASN A 96 16.24 8.62 -2.66
C ASN A 96 16.03 8.19 -4.11
N SER A 97 14.79 7.90 -4.52
CA SER A 97 14.45 7.43 -5.87
C SER A 97 15.21 6.14 -6.24
N GLU A 98 15.37 5.25 -5.27
CA GLU A 98 16.14 4.00 -5.43
C GLU A 98 15.26 2.74 -5.46
N LEU A 99 13.94 2.89 -5.60
CA LEU A 99 13.07 1.71 -5.70
C LEU A 99 13.33 0.96 -7.02
N PRO A 100 13.37 -0.38 -6.99
CA PRO A 100 13.58 -1.16 -8.22
C PRO A 100 12.45 -0.93 -9.24
N GLU A 101 12.82 -0.72 -10.49
CA GLU A 101 11.85 -0.43 -11.55
C GLU A 101 10.91 -1.59 -11.84
N ASP A 102 11.38 -2.83 -11.67
CA ASP A 102 10.59 -4.02 -11.97
C ASP A 102 9.48 -4.27 -10.95
N GLY A 103 9.46 -3.57 -9.84
CA GLY A 103 8.41 -3.68 -8.82
C GLY A 103 7.22 -2.77 -9.03
N TYR A 104 7.25 -1.90 -10.04
CA TYR A 104 6.15 -0.96 -10.27
C TYR A 104 4.93 -1.67 -10.84
N ARG A 105 3.76 -1.29 -10.32
CA ARG A 105 2.47 -1.84 -10.74
C ARG A 105 1.42 -0.74 -10.76
N THR A 106 0.38 -0.97 -11.56
CA THR A 106 -0.81 -0.13 -11.56
C THR A 106 -2.00 -0.99 -11.17
N TYR A 107 -2.72 -0.59 -10.13
CA TYR A 107 -3.90 -1.29 -9.66
C TYR A 107 -5.15 -0.47 -9.92
N ILE A 108 -6.23 -1.15 -10.25
CA ILE A 108 -7.53 -0.52 -10.48
C ILE A 108 -8.30 -0.50 -9.16
N MET A 109 -8.71 0.69 -8.73
CA MET A 109 -9.37 0.88 -7.44
C MET A 109 -10.60 -0.01 -7.27
N SER A 110 -11.39 -0.18 -8.35
CA SER A 110 -12.61 -0.99 -8.29
C SER A 110 -12.35 -2.48 -8.07
N ASN A 111 -11.10 -2.94 -8.24
CA ASN A 111 -10.73 -4.33 -8.00
C ASN A 111 -10.21 -4.57 -6.58
N ILE A 112 -10.15 -3.52 -5.77
CA ILE A 112 -9.81 -3.66 -4.35
C ILE A 112 -11.00 -4.28 -3.63
N PHE A 113 -10.75 -5.37 -2.93
CA PHE A 113 -11.77 -6.18 -2.28
C PHE A 113 -11.70 -5.95 -0.77
N GLY A 114 -12.83 -5.57 -0.18
CA GLY A 114 -12.85 -5.26 1.24
C GLY A 114 -12.22 -3.91 1.58
N PRO A 115 -11.84 -3.68 2.83
CA PRO A 115 -11.32 -2.38 3.25
C PRO A 115 -9.99 -2.03 2.61
N LEU A 116 -9.82 -0.77 2.27
CA LEU A 116 -8.53 -0.18 1.92
C LEU A 116 -7.95 0.46 3.16
N ARG A 117 -6.70 0.10 3.49
CA ARG A 117 -6.03 0.63 4.67
C ARG A 117 -4.76 1.35 4.26
N LYS A 118 -4.42 2.37 5.02
CA LYS A 118 -3.20 3.14 4.83
C LYS A 118 -2.33 3.00 6.06
N ILE A 119 -1.04 2.76 5.85
CA ILE A 119 -0.02 2.77 6.88
C ILE A 119 0.66 4.12 6.80
N SER A 120 0.49 4.94 7.82
CA SER A 120 1.02 6.30 7.81
C SER A 120 1.75 6.59 9.11
N LYS A 121 2.61 7.60 9.06
CA LYS A 121 3.23 8.11 10.27
C LYS A 121 2.22 8.91 11.07
N ASN A 122 2.31 8.79 12.38
CA ASN A 122 1.55 9.66 13.23
C ASN A 122 2.01 11.11 12.99
N PRO A 123 1.08 12.09 13.04
CA PRO A 123 1.50 13.47 12.93
C PRO A 123 2.48 13.82 14.05
N PRO A 124 3.45 14.71 13.79
CA PRO A 124 4.36 15.12 14.85
C PRO A 124 3.59 15.77 15.99
N GLU A 125 4.03 15.50 17.22
CA GLU A 125 3.42 16.15 18.37
C GLU A 125 3.65 17.66 18.28
N VAL A 126 2.55 18.39 18.39
CA VAL A 126 2.64 19.84 18.49
C VAL A 126 2.87 20.16 19.96
N VAL A 127 4.07 20.54 20.28
CA VAL A 127 4.40 20.99 21.64
C VAL A 127 4.14 22.48 21.69
N GLU A 128 3.10 22.82 22.40
CA GLU A 128 2.78 24.19 22.66
C GLU A 128 3.45 24.69 23.94
#